data_c25ae67f1d3ebbc0606e5fcf62cbc1fa
#
_entry.id   c25ae67f1d3ebbc0606e5fcf62cbc1fa
#
_cell.length_a   1.000
_cell.length_b   1.000
_cell.length_c   1.000
_cell.angle_alpha   90.00
_cell.angle_beta   90.00
_cell.angle_gamma   90.00
#
_symmetry.space_group_name_H-M   'P 1'
#
loop_
_entity.id
_entity.type
_entity.pdbx_description
1 polymer ?
#
loop_
_entity_poly.entity_id
_entity_poly.type
_entity_poly.pdbx_seq_one_letter_code
_entity_poly.pdbx_strand_id
1 'polypeptide(L)'
;VTETAATGRALPHPDREHIRLESVLHALSDPMRLQIVRELAAKEAELTCSQFDLPVTKSTTTHHFRVLRESGVVRQVYRGTAKMNGLRRDDLESLFPGLLDSILAAADRQAARLGDAARVPVGG
;
A
#
# COMPACT_ATOMS: atom_id res chain seq x y z
N VAL A 1 17.95 15.43 5.00
CA VAL A 1 18.39 14.88 4.43
C VAL A 1 19.20 13.70 4.88
N THR A 2 20.06 13.81 5.64
CA THR A 2 20.95 12.75 5.94
C THR A 2 20.44 11.79 6.95
N GLU A 3 19.44 12.16 7.70
CA GLU A 3 18.95 11.28 8.72
C GLU A 3 18.33 10.03 8.14
N THR A 4 17.88 10.08 6.91
CA THR A 4 17.34 8.88 6.31
C THR A 4 18.37 7.81 6.19
N ALA A 5 19.59 8.16 5.96
CA ALA A 5 20.65 7.17 5.84
C ALA A 5 20.87 6.43 7.13
N ALA A 6 20.64 7.07 8.26
CA ALA A 6 20.84 6.43 9.55
C ALA A 6 19.73 5.46 9.88
N THR A 7 18.51 5.71 9.38
CA THR A 7 17.35 4.90 9.75
C THR A 7 16.93 3.92 8.66
N GLY A 8 17.55 4.02 7.48
CA GLY A 8 17.19 3.16 6.39
C GLY A 8 17.31 3.90 5.08
N ARG A 9 17.31 3.15 3.99
CA ARG A 9 17.46 3.72 2.66
C ARG A 9 16.12 3.64 1.94
N ALA A 10 15.55 4.81 1.62
CA ALA A 10 14.29 4.88 0.91
C ALA A 10 14.50 4.65 -0.58
N LEU A 11 13.56 3.97 -1.20
CA LEU A 11 13.50 3.89 -2.65
C LEU A 11 12.91 5.19 -3.19
N PRO A 12 12.96 5.42 -4.51
CA PRO A 12 12.37 6.64 -5.07
C PRO A 12 10.88 6.73 -4.79
N HIS A 13 10.44 7.88 -4.28
CA HIS A 13 9.04 8.14 -3.97
C HIS A 13 8.64 9.50 -4.52
N PRO A 14 7.38 9.70 -4.88
CA PRO A 14 6.91 11.05 -5.17
C PRO A 14 6.84 11.85 -3.87
N ASP A 15 7.18 13.14 -3.97
CA ASP A 15 6.92 14.05 -2.88
C ASP A 15 5.43 14.19 -2.68
N ARG A 16 5.01 14.60 -1.46
CA ARG A 16 3.59 14.72 -1.18
C ARG A 16 2.88 15.59 -2.22
N GLU A 17 3.50 16.69 -2.61
CA GLU A 17 2.87 17.62 -3.56
C GLU A 17 2.70 17.03 -4.95
N HIS A 18 3.39 15.95 -5.26
CA HIS A 18 3.31 15.34 -6.58
C HIS A 18 2.40 14.11 -6.62
N ILE A 19 1.78 13.76 -5.50
CA ILE A 19 0.85 12.64 -5.48
C ILE A 19 -0.44 13.07 -6.15
N ARG A 20 -0.89 12.27 -7.11
CA ARG A 20 -2.08 12.59 -7.90
C ARG A 20 -3.24 11.70 -7.50
N LEU A 21 -4.42 12.29 -7.40
CA LEU A 21 -5.61 11.56 -7.01
C LEU A 21 -5.88 10.38 -7.93
N GLU A 22 -5.78 10.59 -9.22
CA GLU A 22 -6.08 9.50 -10.15
C GLU A 22 -5.06 8.37 -10.05
N SER A 23 -3.82 8.67 -9.68
CA SER A 23 -2.82 7.62 -9.48
C SER A 23 -3.13 6.80 -8.23
N VAL A 24 -3.59 7.46 -7.18
CA VAL A 24 -3.99 6.77 -5.95
C VAL A 24 -5.18 5.86 -6.25
N LEU A 25 -6.18 6.38 -6.95
CA LEU A 25 -7.36 5.58 -7.28
C LEU A 25 -7.01 4.40 -8.17
N HIS A 26 -6.13 4.61 -9.14
CA HIS A 26 -5.68 3.52 -9.98
C HIS A 26 -4.98 2.43 -9.16
N ALA A 27 -4.09 2.84 -8.27
CA ALA A 27 -3.36 1.87 -7.44
C ALA A 27 -4.31 1.03 -6.59
N LEU A 28 -5.37 1.66 -6.08
CA LEU A 28 -6.31 0.98 -5.19
C LEU A 28 -7.40 0.22 -5.94
N SER A 29 -7.44 0.30 -7.27
CA SER A 29 -8.47 -0.38 -8.04
C SER A 29 -8.19 -1.87 -8.23
N ASP A 30 -7.00 -2.32 -7.90
CA ASP A 30 -6.64 -3.74 -8.00
C ASP A 30 -6.94 -4.44 -6.68
N PRO A 31 -7.60 -5.62 -6.70
CA PRO A 31 -7.98 -6.29 -5.45
C PRO A 31 -6.79 -6.63 -4.55
N MET A 32 -5.67 -7.03 -5.13
CA MET A 32 -4.50 -7.36 -4.33
C MET A 32 -3.88 -6.13 -3.69
N ARG A 33 -3.78 -5.05 -4.45
CA ARG A 33 -3.23 -3.82 -3.90
C ARG A 33 -4.14 -3.25 -2.83
N LEU A 34 -5.45 -3.35 -3.02
CA LEU A 34 -6.39 -2.91 -2.00
C LEU A 34 -6.23 -3.74 -0.72
N GLN A 35 -6.04 -5.05 -0.87
CA GLN A 35 -5.82 -5.89 0.30
C GLN A 35 -4.52 -5.53 1.02
N ILE A 36 -3.45 -5.27 0.30
CA ILE A 36 -2.19 -4.84 0.91
C ILE A 36 -2.42 -3.59 1.76
N VAL A 37 -3.11 -2.62 1.21
CA VAL A 37 -3.35 -1.37 1.92
C VAL A 37 -4.23 -1.60 3.15
N ARG A 38 -5.23 -2.46 3.04
CA ARG A 38 -6.06 -2.80 4.19
C ARG A 38 -5.23 -3.42 5.31
N GLU A 39 -4.30 -4.31 4.98
CA GLU A 39 -3.47 -4.94 6.00
C GLU A 39 -2.51 -3.95 6.63
N LEU A 40 -1.92 -3.07 5.83
CA LEU A 40 -1.05 -2.03 6.38
C LEU A 40 -1.82 -1.12 7.33
N ALA A 41 -3.04 -0.75 6.96
CA ALA A 41 -3.87 0.11 7.80
C ALA A 41 -4.25 -0.59 9.09
N ALA A 42 -4.59 -1.86 9.02
CA ALA A 42 -5.03 -2.60 10.20
C ALA A 42 -3.89 -2.82 11.19
N LYS A 43 -2.69 -3.05 10.70
CA LYS A 43 -1.55 -3.30 11.58
C LYS A 43 -0.91 -2.02 12.09
N GLU A 44 -1.12 -0.93 11.39
CA GLU A 44 -0.54 0.37 11.76
C GLU A 44 0.97 0.29 11.94
N ALA A 45 1.62 -0.50 11.10
CA ALA A 45 3.05 -0.74 11.21
C ALA A 45 3.63 -1.04 9.85
N GLU A 46 4.96 -0.95 9.75
CA GLU A 46 5.65 -1.36 8.54
C GLU A 46 5.71 -2.87 8.46
N LEU A 47 5.50 -3.39 7.27
CA LEU A 47 5.54 -4.84 7.04
C LEU A 47 6.47 -5.14 5.87
N THR A 48 7.13 -6.29 5.92
CA THR A 48 7.88 -6.78 4.76
C THR A 48 6.92 -7.44 3.79
N CYS A 49 7.37 -7.57 2.52
CA CYS A 49 6.52 -8.22 1.51
C CYS A 49 6.15 -9.65 1.91
N SER A 50 7.04 -10.33 2.61
CA SER A 50 6.79 -11.72 2.99
C SER A 50 5.73 -11.88 4.07
N GLN A 51 5.35 -10.78 4.73
CA GLN A 51 4.30 -10.83 5.75
C GLN A 51 2.91 -10.76 5.16
N PHE A 52 2.81 -10.62 3.84
CA PHE A 52 1.52 -10.62 3.16
C PHE A 52 1.29 -11.98 2.52
N ASP A 53 0.11 -12.54 2.76
CA ASP A 53 -0.26 -13.83 2.20
C ASP A 53 -1.01 -13.59 0.89
N LEU A 54 -0.26 -13.49 -0.19
CA LEU A 54 -0.83 -13.22 -1.51
C LEU A 54 -0.64 -14.44 -2.41
N PRO A 55 -1.69 -14.87 -3.11
CA PRO A 55 -1.62 -16.07 -3.96
C PRO A 55 -1.04 -15.76 -5.34
N VAL A 56 0.07 -15.06 -5.38
CA VAL A 56 0.70 -14.68 -6.65
C VAL A 56 2.19 -14.86 -6.53
N THR A 57 2.88 -14.78 -7.66
CA THR A 57 4.32 -14.93 -7.70
C THR A 57 5.00 -13.75 -7.03
N LYS A 58 6.26 -13.96 -6.66
CA LYS A 58 7.05 -12.90 -6.05
C LYS A 58 7.21 -11.71 -6.99
N SER A 59 7.38 -11.95 -8.29
CA SER A 59 7.53 -10.85 -9.23
C SER A 59 6.25 -10.03 -9.35
N THR A 60 5.09 -10.68 -9.30
CA THR A 60 3.81 -9.98 -9.33
C THR A 60 3.65 -9.15 -8.06
N THR A 61 4.01 -9.71 -6.91
CA THR A 61 3.96 -8.99 -5.65
C THR A 61 4.86 -7.75 -5.71
N THR A 62 6.07 -7.91 -6.24
CA THR A 62 7.00 -6.79 -6.38
C THR A 62 6.40 -5.70 -7.25
N HIS A 63 5.73 -6.08 -8.33
CA HIS A 63 5.06 -5.11 -9.20
C HIS A 63 3.98 -4.35 -8.46
N HIS A 64 3.16 -5.04 -7.68
CA HIS A 64 2.10 -4.37 -6.92
C HIS A 64 2.67 -3.35 -5.93
N PHE A 65 3.74 -3.70 -5.24
CA PHE A 65 4.35 -2.77 -4.31
C PHE A 65 4.98 -1.58 -5.03
N ARG A 66 5.52 -1.80 -6.23
CA ARG A 66 6.05 -0.70 -7.01
C ARG A 66 4.95 0.27 -7.43
N VAL A 67 3.81 -0.24 -7.88
CA VAL A 67 2.68 0.62 -8.24
C VAL A 67 2.23 1.44 -7.03
N LEU A 68 2.12 0.79 -5.87
CA LEU A 68 1.72 1.48 -4.65
C LEU A 68 2.74 2.56 -4.24
N ARG A 69 4.02 2.28 -4.40
CA ARG A 69 5.06 3.24 -4.08
C ARG A 69 5.03 4.42 -5.03
N GLU A 70 4.95 4.16 -6.32
CA GLU A 70 5.00 5.23 -7.33
C GLU A 70 3.77 6.10 -7.29
N SER A 71 2.65 5.57 -6.84
CA SER A 71 1.42 6.36 -6.71
C SER A 71 1.40 7.21 -5.45
N GLY A 72 2.32 6.95 -4.52
CA GLY A 72 2.37 7.70 -3.27
C GLY A 72 1.55 7.11 -2.14
N VAL A 73 1.03 5.90 -2.32
CA VAL A 73 0.21 5.26 -1.29
C VAL A 73 1.09 4.60 -0.23
N VAL A 74 2.22 4.04 -0.64
CA VAL A 74 3.09 3.24 0.23
C VAL A 74 4.51 3.79 0.20
N ARG A 75 5.14 3.78 1.36
CA ARG A 75 6.56 4.08 1.50
C ARG A 75 7.32 2.77 1.61
N GLN A 76 8.40 2.66 0.83
CA GLN A 76 9.29 1.50 0.90
C GLN A 76 10.68 1.95 1.29
N VAL A 77 11.21 1.36 2.36
CA VAL A 77 12.57 1.67 2.81
C VAL A 77 13.28 0.37 3.15
N TYR A 78 14.58 0.35 2.94
CA TYR A 78 15.40 -0.76 3.41
C TYR A 78 15.82 -0.48 4.84
N ARG A 79 15.62 -1.47 5.70
CA ARG A 79 16.18 -1.46 7.04
C ARG A 79 17.07 -2.68 7.14
N GLY A 80 18.39 -2.46 6.99
CA GLY A 80 19.29 -3.57 6.78
C GLY A 80 19.00 -4.22 5.44
N THR A 81 18.75 -5.50 5.43
CA THR A 81 18.42 -6.22 4.20
C THR A 81 16.91 -6.35 3.98
N ALA A 82 16.11 -5.93 4.93
CA ALA A 82 14.65 -6.04 4.82
C ALA A 82 14.06 -4.83 4.13
N LYS A 83 13.21 -5.05 3.15
CA LYS A 83 12.46 -3.99 2.49
C LYS A 83 11.14 -3.83 3.23
N MET A 84 10.98 -2.70 3.93
CA MET A 84 9.80 -2.44 4.74
C MET A 84 8.82 -1.58 3.97
N ASN A 85 7.54 -1.86 4.15
CA ASN A 85 6.45 -1.16 3.48
C ASN A 85 5.54 -0.54 4.51
N GLY A 86 5.25 0.74 4.36
CA GLY A 86 4.38 1.47 5.28
C GLY A 86 3.39 2.31 4.52
N LEU A 87 2.21 2.50 5.09
CA LEU A 87 1.15 3.30 4.49
C LEU A 87 1.45 4.79 4.69
N ARG A 88 1.38 5.58 3.63
CA ARG A 88 1.58 7.03 3.73
C ARG A 88 0.29 7.72 4.15
N ARG A 89 -0.24 7.31 5.28
CA ARG A 89 -1.55 7.77 5.75
C ARG A 89 -1.61 9.28 5.94
N ASP A 90 -0.57 9.84 6.54
CA ASP A 90 -0.59 11.28 6.83
C ASP A 90 -0.57 12.12 5.57
N ASP A 91 0.24 11.71 4.60
CA ASP A 91 0.29 12.41 3.31
C ASP A 91 -1.05 12.33 2.59
N LEU A 92 -1.64 11.14 2.56
CA LEU A 92 -2.92 10.96 1.88
C LEU A 92 -4.04 11.71 2.57
N GLU A 93 -4.03 11.73 3.88
CA GLU A 93 -5.05 12.49 4.62
C GLU A 93 -4.89 13.98 4.40
N SER A 94 -3.66 14.46 4.34
CA SER A 94 -3.40 15.88 4.12
C SER A 94 -3.89 16.34 2.75
N LEU A 95 -3.67 15.49 1.74
CA LEU A 95 -4.02 15.85 0.35
C LEU A 95 -5.49 15.58 0.03
N PHE A 96 -6.02 14.47 0.54
CA PHE A 96 -7.36 14.02 0.20
C PHE A 96 -8.09 13.65 1.48
N PRO A 97 -8.53 14.65 2.26
CA PRO A 97 -9.11 14.37 3.58
C PRO A 97 -10.29 13.42 3.50
N GLY A 98 -10.24 12.37 4.30
CA GLY A 98 -11.30 11.39 4.38
C GLY A 98 -11.32 10.34 3.30
N LEU A 99 -10.52 10.50 2.25
CA LEU A 99 -10.59 9.57 1.12
C LEU A 99 -10.14 8.16 1.52
N LEU A 100 -8.98 8.05 2.14
CA LEU A 100 -8.44 6.73 2.49
C LEU A 100 -9.36 6.01 3.46
N ASP A 101 -9.82 6.71 4.49
CA ASP A 101 -10.72 6.10 5.47
C ASP A 101 -12.02 5.63 4.83
N SER A 102 -12.56 6.41 3.89
CA SER A 102 -13.77 6.02 3.18
C SER A 102 -13.55 4.78 2.33
N ILE A 103 -12.42 4.73 1.64
CA ILE A 103 -12.10 3.56 0.81
C ILE A 103 -11.93 2.32 1.68
N LEU A 104 -11.23 2.45 2.80
CA LEU A 104 -10.99 1.31 3.68
C LEU A 104 -12.30 0.81 4.29
N ALA A 105 -13.18 1.73 4.71
CA ALA A 105 -14.48 1.33 5.23
C ALA A 105 -15.31 0.63 4.18
N ALA A 106 -15.30 1.13 2.95
CA ALA A 106 -16.02 0.50 1.84
C ALA A 106 -15.47 -0.89 1.55
N ALA A 107 -14.15 -1.02 1.58
CA ALA A 107 -13.51 -2.31 1.32
C ALA A 107 -13.86 -3.33 2.41
N ASP A 108 -13.90 -2.88 3.66
CA ASP A 108 -14.27 -3.77 4.77
C ASP A 108 -15.72 -4.24 4.63
N ARG A 109 -16.62 -3.33 4.25
CA ARG A 109 -18.01 -3.71 4.03
C ARG A 109 -18.15 -4.66 2.87
N GLN A 110 -17.37 -4.45 1.81
CA GLN A 110 -17.39 -5.34 0.67
C GLN A 110 -16.92 -6.74 1.07
N ALA A 111 -15.85 -6.82 1.84
CA ALA A 111 -15.35 -8.11 2.29
C ALA A 111 -16.37 -8.84 3.15
N ALA A 112 -17.05 -8.12 4.03
CA ALA A 112 -18.09 -8.73 4.85
C ALA A 112 -19.25 -9.23 4.01
N ARG A 113 -19.62 -8.49 2.96
CA ARG A 113 -20.74 -8.86 2.11
C ARG A 113 -20.40 -10.02 1.19
N LEU A 114 -19.21 -10.04 0.62
CA LEU A 114 -18.82 -11.06 -0.35
C LEU A 114 -18.01 -12.19 0.26
N GLY A 115 -17.61 -12.06 1.50
CA GLY A 115 -16.79 -13.05 2.16
C GLY A 115 -15.42 -13.18 1.54
N ASP A 116 -14.85 -14.38 1.61
CA ASP A 116 -13.50 -14.61 1.12
C ASP A 116 -13.37 -14.32 -0.37
N ALA A 117 -14.46 -14.40 -1.10
CA ALA A 117 -14.41 -14.16 -2.54
C ALA A 117 -14.03 -12.72 -2.87
N ALA A 118 -14.18 -11.81 -1.93
CA ALA A 118 -13.84 -10.41 -2.16
C ALA A 118 -12.37 -10.11 -1.95
N ARG A 119 -11.62 -11.03 -1.39
CA ARG A 119 -10.23 -10.75 -1.03
C ARG A 119 -9.32 -10.72 -2.22
N VAL A 120 -9.31 -11.80 -2.97
CA VAL A 120 -8.46 -11.90 -4.14
C VAL A 120 -9.15 -12.76 -5.17
N PRO A 121 -9.34 -12.25 -6.39
CA PRO A 121 -9.93 -13.07 -7.45
C PRO A 121 -8.96 -14.18 -7.79
N VAL A 122 -9.40 -15.40 -7.57
CA VAL A 122 -8.57 -16.55 -7.78
C VAL A 122 -8.51 -16.87 -9.25
N GLY A 123 -7.33 -17.20 -9.72
CA GLY A 123 -7.15 -17.56 -11.09
C GLY A 123 -7.53 -16.43 -12.01
N GLY A 124 -7.92 -15.40 -11.40
CA GLY A 124 -8.35 -14.24 -12.15
C GLY A 124 -7.27 -13.47 -12.52
#